data_d4f7d6998258170384ddc52273180fc8
#
_entry.id   d4f7d6998258170384ddc52273180fc8
#
_cell.length_a   1.000
_cell.length_b   1.000
_cell.length_c   1.000
_cell.angle_alpha   90.00
_cell.angle_beta   90.00
_cell.angle_gamma   90.00
#
_symmetry.space_group_name_H-M   'P 1'
#
loop_
_entity.id
_entity.type
_entity.pdbx_description
1 polymer ?
#
loop_
_entity_poly.entity_id
_entity_poly.type
_entity_poly.pdbx_seq_one_letter_code
_entity_poly.pdbx_strand_id
1 'polypeptide(L)'
;MREYHRRQLAWPGAIMAAALVLAACTTGGTASPEGSGPAASEAAMVDYPTEDIGLMAPADPGGGWDSTARAMQTALTDGVVDVNVEVYNVPGAGGTIGLAQLVENNAADPHQLMVMGLVMVGGIRTNNSATTLEDVTPIASLTAEQEAIVVPTDSEFETLEQLVEAWQADPTSISWGGGSAGGTDHILVGLLAQAAGVEPDGINYVPHSGGGEALNAILSGAVSAGVSGVSEFADSVEAGQLRWLAVSGESAPEGIDSPTIADAGFDVVLENWRGVVAPPDITDEQRDGIVQMITAMHDSDGWQQQLEDNGWSDFFQSGDEFATFLDEERTRVEAVLLEIGIIE
;
A
#
# COMPACT_ATOMS: atom_id res chain seq x y z
N MET A 1 -34.96 17.99 -34.61
CA MET A 1 -36.36 17.51 -34.64
C MET A 1 -36.37 16.00 -34.57
N ARG A 2 -36.63 15.47 -33.39
CA ARG A 2 -37.32 14.20 -33.06
C ARG A 2 -37.40 14.06 -31.56
N GLU A 3 -38.60 14.34 -31.07
CA GLU A 3 -39.04 14.12 -29.67
C GLU A 3 -39.10 12.62 -29.42
N TYR A 4 -38.72 12.19 -28.19
CA TYR A 4 -39.14 10.90 -27.66
C TYR A 4 -39.75 11.05 -26.28
N HIS A 5 -40.96 10.55 -26.22
CA HIS A 5 -41.97 10.65 -25.16
C HIS A 5 -41.53 10.05 -23.80
N ARG A 6 -41.85 10.81 -22.74
CA ARG A 6 -42.03 10.31 -21.38
C ARG A 6 -43.22 9.36 -21.32
N ARG A 7 -43.04 8.19 -20.76
CA ARG A 7 -44.13 7.36 -20.22
C ARG A 7 -44.02 7.30 -18.71
N GLN A 8 -44.96 7.98 -18.05
CA GLN A 8 -45.29 7.80 -16.64
C GLN A 8 -46.18 6.56 -16.51
N LEU A 9 -45.87 5.66 -15.60
CA LEU A 9 -46.80 4.64 -15.12
C LEU A 9 -47.14 4.96 -13.66
N ALA A 10 -48.41 5.33 -13.47
CA ALA A 10 -49.05 5.47 -12.17
C ALA A 10 -49.55 4.13 -11.71
N TRP A 11 -49.42 3.81 -10.45
CA TRP A 11 -50.13 2.71 -9.79
C TRP A 11 -50.99 3.26 -8.68
N PRO A 12 -52.25 2.76 -8.54
CA PRO A 12 -53.26 3.31 -7.65
C PRO A 12 -53.16 2.74 -6.23
N GLY A 13 -53.63 3.55 -5.29
CA GLY A 13 -53.72 3.20 -3.88
C GLY A 13 -54.83 2.22 -3.53
N ALA A 14 -54.67 1.57 -2.40
CA ALA A 14 -55.77 0.96 -1.66
C ALA A 14 -55.65 1.34 -0.19
N ILE A 15 -56.64 2.13 0.21
CA ILE A 15 -56.97 2.49 1.60
C ILE A 15 -57.77 1.32 2.18
N MET A 16 -57.44 0.87 3.38
CA MET A 16 -58.42 0.15 4.23
C MET A 16 -58.25 0.56 5.69
N ALA A 17 -59.36 1.03 6.24
CA ALA A 17 -59.49 1.62 7.55
C ALA A 17 -59.94 0.61 8.62
N ALA A 18 -59.58 0.93 9.83
CA ALA A 18 -60.28 0.79 11.10
C ALA A 18 -60.72 -0.57 11.64
N ALA A 19 -60.31 -0.86 12.85
CA ALA A 19 -61.26 -1.04 13.97
C ALA A 19 -60.53 -1.03 15.33
N LEU A 20 -60.89 -0.05 16.16
CA LEU A 20 -60.67 -0.06 17.61
C LEU A 20 -61.52 -1.13 18.28
N VAL A 21 -60.91 -1.91 19.19
CA VAL A 21 -61.66 -2.56 20.29
C VAL A 21 -60.89 -2.31 21.59
N LEU A 22 -61.49 -1.50 22.45
CA LEU A 22 -61.15 -1.38 23.87
C LEU A 22 -61.79 -2.56 24.61
N ALA A 23 -61.02 -3.29 25.41
CA ALA A 23 -61.57 -4.03 26.56
C ALA A 23 -60.51 -4.03 27.69
N ALA A 24 -60.91 -3.58 28.84
CA ALA A 24 -60.14 -3.40 30.06
C ALA A 24 -60.22 -4.62 31.00
N CYS A 25 -59.21 -4.66 31.92
CA CYS A 25 -59.17 -5.32 33.25
C CYS A 25 -59.00 -6.87 33.22
N THR A 26 -58.09 -7.50 33.92
CA THR A 26 -57.64 -7.39 35.33
C THR A 26 -56.55 -8.43 35.63
N THR A 27 -55.61 -8.04 36.49
CA THR A 27 -54.85 -8.80 37.51
C THR A 27 -54.24 -10.18 37.21
N GLY A 28 -52.93 -10.30 37.43
CA GLY A 28 -52.26 -11.55 37.75
C GLY A 28 -50.80 -11.59 37.29
N GLY A 29 -49.88 -11.22 38.19
CA GLY A 29 -48.47 -11.20 37.90
C GLY A 29 -47.85 -12.59 37.72
N THR A 30 -46.93 -12.68 36.80
CA THR A 30 -45.72 -13.49 36.86
C THR A 30 -44.69 -12.84 35.95
N ALA A 31 -43.58 -12.38 36.57
CA ALA A 31 -42.44 -11.83 35.87
C ALA A 31 -41.76 -12.92 35.04
N SER A 32 -41.74 -12.75 33.73
CA SER A 32 -40.78 -13.42 32.84
C SER A 32 -39.56 -12.48 32.67
N PRO A 33 -38.36 -13.00 32.74
CA PRO A 33 -37.19 -12.16 32.46
C PRO A 33 -37.17 -11.80 30.98
N GLU A 34 -37.27 -10.51 30.69
CA GLU A 34 -36.93 -9.95 29.37
C GLU A 34 -35.48 -10.31 29.08
N GLY A 35 -35.26 -11.10 28.04
CA GLY A 35 -33.98 -11.36 27.48
C GLY A 35 -33.40 -10.04 26.98
N SER A 36 -32.43 -9.50 27.71
CA SER A 36 -31.50 -8.49 27.19
C SER A 36 -30.77 -9.14 26.05
N GLY A 37 -31.14 -8.79 24.82
CA GLY A 37 -30.27 -9.00 23.65
C GLY A 37 -28.94 -8.30 23.93
N PRO A 38 -27.83 -8.79 23.38
CA PRO A 38 -26.58 -8.09 23.52
C PRO A 38 -26.76 -6.68 22.94
N ALA A 39 -26.66 -5.66 23.82
CA ALA A 39 -26.46 -4.30 23.39
C ALA A 39 -25.17 -4.32 22.57
N ALA A 40 -25.22 -3.85 21.33
CA ALA A 40 -24.01 -3.51 20.61
C ALA A 40 -23.24 -2.55 21.53
N SER A 41 -22.07 -2.98 21.98
CA SER A 41 -21.15 -2.12 22.71
C SER A 41 -20.80 -0.99 21.74
N GLU A 42 -21.29 0.21 21.99
CA GLU A 42 -20.68 1.41 21.39
C GLU A 42 -19.23 1.36 21.86
N ALA A 43 -18.29 1.19 20.91
CA ALA A 43 -16.87 1.27 21.21
C ALA A 43 -16.64 2.61 21.94
N ALA A 44 -16.12 2.54 23.14
CA ALA A 44 -15.78 3.74 23.89
C ALA A 44 -14.76 4.53 23.05
N MET A 45 -15.03 5.81 22.80
CA MET A 45 -14.07 6.72 22.17
C MET A 45 -12.83 6.76 23.04
N VAL A 46 -11.71 6.30 22.51
CA VAL A 46 -10.41 6.36 23.19
C VAL A 46 -9.90 7.80 23.08
N ASP A 47 -9.42 8.37 24.20
CA ASP A 47 -8.78 9.70 24.19
C ASP A 47 -7.36 9.56 23.62
N TYR A 48 -7.25 9.62 22.29
CA TYR A 48 -6.01 9.50 21.54
C TYR A 48 -6.10 10.35 20.26
N PRO A 49 -5.03 11.08 19.87
CA PRO A 49 -3.73 11.21 20.54
C PRO A 49 -3.77 12.21 21.71
N THR A 50 -2.95 11.98 22.74
CA THR A 50 -2.80 12.86 23.92
C THR A 50 -1.55 13.73 23.87
N GLU A 51 -0.62 13.45 22.97
CA GLU A 51 0.66 14.12 22.75
C GLU A 51 0.95 14.26 21.26
N ASP A 52 2.00 15.00 20.90
CA ASP A 52 2.46 15.12 19.49
C ASP A 52 2.88 13.75 18.95
N ILE A 53 2.59 13.52 17.64
CA ILE A 53 2.87 12.26 16.96
C ILE A 53 4.18 12.37 16.19
N GLY A 54 5.12 11.44 16.44
CA GLY A 54 6.26 11.18 15.60
C GLY A 54 5.90 10.14 14.53
N LEU A 55 6.04 10.49 13.27
CA LEU A 55 5.77 9.60 12.14
C LEU A 55 7.08 9.33 11.38
N MET A 56 7.66 8.15 11.60
CA MET A 56 8.89 7.74 10.94
C MET A 56 8.63 7.29 9.51
N ALA A 57 9.37 7.86 8.55
CA ALA A 57 9.56 7.33 7.21
C ALA A 57 10.92 6.61 7.17
N PRO A 58 10.97 5.26 7.08
CA PRO A 58 12.24 4.52 7.08
C PRO A 58 12.92 4.53 5.70
N ALA A 59 12.99 5.71 5.08
CA ALA A 59 13.55 5.97 3.75
C ALA A 59 14.19 7.36 3.68
N ASP A 60 14.94 7.62 2.61
CA ASP A 60 15.39 8.96 2.28
C ASP A 60 14.23 9.90 1.94
N PRO A 61 14.37 11.21 2.20
CA PRO A 61 13.36 12.19 1.80
C PRO A 61 13.06 12.13 0.30
N GLY A 62 11.76 12.16 -0.06
CA GLY A 62 11.27 12.13 -1.43
C GLY A 62 11.06 10.72 -2.00
N GLY A 63 11.35 9.66 -1.24
CA GLY A 63 10.96 8.30 -1.60
C GLY A 63 9.51 7.98 -1.23
N GLY A 64 8.97 6.86 -1.71
CA GLY A 64 7.57 6.50 -1.53
C GLY A 64 7.07 6.47 -0.07
N TRP A 65 7.88 6.01 0.88
CA TRP A 65 7.50 6.04 2.30
C TRP A 65 7.53 7.45 2.91
N ASP A 66 8.45 8.32 2.47
CA ASP A 66 8.45 9.72 2.87
C ASP A 66 7.22 10.45 2.33
N SER A 67 6.88 10.22 1.06
CA SER A 67 5.67 10.78 0.44
C SER A 67 4.40 10.32 1.18
N THR A 68 4.30 9.02 1.52
CA THR A 68 3.18 8.48 2.29
C THR A 68 3.10 9.12 3.70
N ALA A 69 4.22 9.23 4.42
CA ALA A 69 4.24 9.86 5.74
C ALA A 69 3.80 11.34 5.69
N ARG A 70 4.22 12.09 4.66
CA ARG A 70 3.82 13.50 4.49
C ARG A 70 2.36 13.65 4.07
N ALA A 71 1.85 12.73 3.25
CA ALA A 71 0.42 12.68 2.93
C ALA A 71 -0.42 12.39 4.19
N MET A 72 -0.01 11.41 5.02
CA MET A 72 -0.62 11.15 6.33
C MET A 72 -0.56 12.40 7.23
N GLN A 73 0.60 13.05 7.36
CA GLN A 73 0.75 14.29 8.13
C GLN A 73 -0.24 15.35 7.68
N THR A 74 -0.35 15.56 6.36
CA THR A 74 -1.27 16.54 5.77
C THR A 74 -2.71 16.21 6.13
N ALA A 75 -3.15 14.97 5.90
CA ALA A 75 -4.53 14.55 6.15
C ALA A 75 -4.87 14.53 7.66
N LEU A 76 -3.94 14.10 8.53
CA LEU A 76 -4.14 14.11 9.98
C LEU A 76 -4.30 15.52 10.53
N THR A 77 -3.46 16.45 10.10
CA THR A 77 -3.50 17.85 10.60
C THR A 77 -4.62 18.69 9.98
N ASP A 78 -5.27 18.21 8.91
CA ASP A 78 -6.45 18.84 8.31
C ASP A 78 -7.76 18.42 9.01
N GLY A 79 -7.80 18.58 10.32
CA GLY A 79 -9.03 18.47 11.14
C GLY A 79 -9.29 17.06 11.72
N VAL A 80 -8.34 16.11 11.61
CA VAL A 80 -8.47 14.80 12.28
C VAL A 80 -7.88 14.84 13.68
N VAL A 81 -6.72 15.50 13.88
CA VAL A 81 -6.07 15.65 15.18
C VAL A 81 -5.75 17.12 15.48
N ASP A 82 -5.77 17.48 16.77
CA ASP A 82 -5.40 18.82 17.27
C ASP A 82 -3.95 18.92 17.79
N VAL A 83 -3.15 17.83 17.61
CA VAL A 83 -1.74 17.77 18.01
C VAL A 83 -0.82 17.95 16.80
N ASN A 84 0.48 18.22 17.06
CA ASN A 84 1.45 18.28 15.97
C ASN A 84 1.80 16.85 15.48
N VAL A 85 1.99 16.69 14.19
CA VAL A 85 2.49 15.47 13.55
C VAL A 85 3.83 15.80 12.90
N GLU A 86 4.91 15.18 13.39
CA GLU A 86 6.26 15.41 12.88
C GLU A 86 6.74 14.22 12.05
N VAL A 87 7.02 14.43 10.76
CA VAL A 87 7.63 13.41 9.89
C VAL A 87 9.14 13.50 9.99
N TYR A 88 9.80 12.35 10.23
CA TYR A 88 11.26 12.25 10.22
C TYR A 88 11.74 10.99 9.49
N ASN A 89 12.94 11.06 8.91
CA ASN A 89 13.48 10.02 8.06
C ASN A 89 14.58 9.21 8.76
N VAL A 90 14.52 7.86 8.61
CA VAL A 90 15.55 6.92 9.07
C VAL A 90 15.83 5.91 7.95
N PRO A 91 16.65 6.27 6.95
CA PRO A 91 16.88 5.43 5.78
C PRO A 91 17.81 4.25 6.06
N GLY A 92 17.74 3.23 5.21
CA GLY A 92 18.73 2.16 5.09
C GLY A 92 18.17 0.75 5.18
N ALA A 93 18.80 -0.15 4.42
CA ALA A 93 18.58 -1.58 4.39
C ALA A 93 17.10 -1.99 4.19
N GLY A 94 16.40 -1.38 3.23
CA GLY A 94 14.98 -1.66 3.00
C GLY A 94 14.08 -1.31 4.19
N GLY A 95 14.46 -0.31 5.01
CA GLY A 95 13.72 0.16 6.17
C GLY A 95 14.02 -0.60 7.48
N THR A 96 14.82 -1.66 7.46
CA THR A 96 15.11 -2.48 8.65
C THR A 96 15.87 -1.73 9.73
N ILE A 97 16.64 -0.67 9.38
CA ILE A 97 17.29 0.21 10.35
C ILE A 97 16.24 1.01 11.13
N GLY A 98 15.25 1.59 10.43
CA GLY A 98 14.14 2.29 11.08
C GLY A 98 13.29 1.36 11.93
N LEU A 99 13.02 0.14 11.45
CA LEU A 99 12.29 -0.88 12.19
C LEU A 99 12.97 -1.22 13.52
N ALA A 100 14.28 -1.49 13.49
CA ALA A 100 15.04 -1.76 14.71
C ALA A 100 15.02 -0.57 15.68
N GLN A 101 15.14 0.66 15.15
CA GLN A 101 15.06 1.88 15.97
C GLN A 101 13.67 2.03 16.62
N LEU A 102 12.59 1.75 15.90
CA LEU A 102 11.22 1.81 16.45
C LEU A 102 11.07 0.84 17.62
N VAL A 103 11.50 -0.41 17.43
CA VAL A 103 11.38 -1.47 18.44
C VAL A 103 12.27 -1.20 19.66
N GLU A 104 13.52 -0.79 19.46
CA GLU A 104 14.50 -0.63 20.54
C GLU A 104 14.32 0.66 21.35
N ASN A 105 13.92 1.76 20.70
CA ASN A 105 13.92 3.08 21.33
C ASN A 105 12.52 3.61 21.66
N ASN A 106 11.46 3.06 21.06
CA ASN A 106 10.11 3.59 21.19
C ASN A 106 9.11 2.58 21.80
N ALA A 107 9.57 1.45 22.36
CA ALA A 107 8.69 0.47 22.99
C ALA A 107 7.72 1.11 23.99
N ALA A 108 6.44 0.72 23.94
CA ALA A 108 5.34 1.25 24.77
C ALA A 108 4.99 2.74 24.54
N ASP A 109 5.54 3.41 23.52
CA ASP A 109 5.18 4.79 23.16
C ASP A 109 4.15 4.80 22.02
N PRO A 110 2.86 5.00 22.30
CA PRO A 110 1.81 4.95 21.28
C PRO A 110 1.86 6.13 20.29
N HIS A 111 2.63 7.20 20.58
CA HIS A 111 2.74 8.39 19.75
C HIS A 111 3.88 8.33 18.73
N GLN A 112 4.59 7.18 18.66
CA GLN A 112 5.61 6.93 17.66
C GLN A 112 5.08 5.91 16.62
N LEU A 113 4.82 6.36 15.42
CA LEU A 113 4.34 5.51 14.33
C LEU A 113 5.40 5.40 13.23
N MET A 114 5.33 4.35 12.44
CA MET A 114 6.25 4.15 11.31
C MET A 114 5.48 3.70 10.07
N VAL A 115 5.75 4.34 8.93
CA VAL A 115 5.31 3.84 7.63
C VAL A 115 6.11 2.60 7.26
N MET A 116 5.47 1.62 6.67
CA MET A 116 6.11 0.39 6.19
C MET A 116 5.40 -0.11 4.92
N GLY A 117 5.82 -1.23 4.37
CA GLY A 117 5.18 -1.81 3.19
C GLY A 117 5.92 -3.02 2.65
N LEU A 118 5.57 -3.43 1.44
CA LEU A 118 6.11 -4.62 0.79
C LEU A 118 7.65 -4.63 0.73
N VAL A 119 8.27 -3.48 0.47
CA VAL A 119 9.76 -3.34 0.45
C VAL A 119 10.38 -3.77 1.78
N MET A 120 9.76 -3.44 2.93
CA MET A 120 10.28 -3.84 4.24
C MET A 120 10.12 -5.33 4.49
N VAL A 121 9.00 -5.92 4.06
CA VAL A 121 8.77 -7.38 4.17
C VAL A 121 9.91 -8.14 3.48
N GLY A 122 10.25 -7.77 2.24
CA GLY A 122 11.37 -8.36 1.52
C GLY A 122 12.74 -7.98 2.11
N GLY A 123 12.91 -6.73 2.52
CA GLY A 123 14.14 -6.20 3.12
C GLY A 123 14.55 -6.94 4.40
N ILE A 124 13.60 -7.33 5.24
CA ILE A 124 13.85 -8.12 6.46
C ILE A 124 14.52 -9.45 6.10
N ARG A 125 14.02 -10.15 5.09
CA ARG A 125 14.55 -11.45 4.66
C ARG A 125 15.91 -11.31 3.98
N THR A 126 16.05 -10.35 3.08
CA THR A 126 17.29 -10.12 2.30
C THR A 126 18.46 -9.65 3.17
N ASN A 127 18.18 -8.84 4.20
CA ASN A 127 19.20 -8.33 5.10
C ASN A 127 19.42 -9.24 6.33
N ASN A 128 18.72 -10.37 6.46
CA ASN A 128 18.74 -11.23 7.65
C ASN A 128 18.51 -10.40 8.92
N SER A 129 17.53 -9.52 8.90
CA SER A 129 17.24 -8.61 10.02
C SER A 129 16.86 -9.40 11.27
N ALA A 130 17.47 -9.04 12.41
CA ALA A 130 17.12 -9.61 13.71
C ALA A 130 15.77 -9.10 14.22
N THR A 131 15.38 -7.88 13.82
CA THR A 131 14.08 -7.27 14.12
C THR A 131 13.16 -7.47 12.91
N THR A 132 11.94 -7.90 13.16
CA THR A 132 10.95 -8.26 12.14
C THR A 132 9.62 -7.54 12.36
N LEU A 133 8.68 -7.70 11.46
CA LEU A 133 7.31 -7.16 11.63
C LEU A 133 6.47 -7.93 12.67
N GLU A 134 7.01 -9.02 13.25
CA GLU A 134 6.42 -9.66 14.44
C GLU A 134 6.71 -8.88 15.73
N ASP A 135 7.72 -8.02 15.69
CA ASP A 135 8.16 -7.23 16.86
C ASP A 135 7.46 -5.86 16.95
N VAL A 136 6.45 -5.59 16.11
CA VAL A 136 5.69 -4.33 16.11
C VAL A 136 4.18 -4.58 16.15
N THR A 137 3.40 -3.53 16.37
CA THR A 137 1.93 -3.59 16.40
C THR A 137 1.36 -3.15 15.05
N PRO A 138 0.74 -4.04 14.24
CA PRO A 138 0.07 -3.67 13.00
C PRO A 138 -1.11 -2.73 13.26
N ILE A 139 -1.22 -1.65 12.48
CA ILE A 139 -2.30 -0.66 12.58
C ILE A 139 -3.19 -0.68 11.35
N ALA A 140 -2.66 -0.34 10.16
CA ALA A 140 -3.43 -0.35 8.92
C ALA A 140 -2.53 -0.44 7.68
N SER A 141 -3.05 -1.02 6.58
CA SER A 141 -2.61 -0.68 5.23
C SER A 141 -3.32 0.59 4.77
N LEU A 142 -2.74 1.31 3.82
CA LEU A 142 -3.22 2.63 3.42
C LEU A 142 -3.35 2.77 1.90
N THR A 143 -2.28 2.47 1.19
CA THR A 143 -2.17 2.69 -0.25
C THR A 143 -1.56 1.50 -0.95
N ALA A 144 -1.87 1.35 -2.23
CA ALA A 144 -1.08 0.54 -3.15
C ALA A 144 -0.73 1.36 -4.39
N GLU A 145 0.39 1.02 -5.00
CA GLU A 145 0.86 1.65 -6.23
C GLU A 145 1.40 0.57 -7.17
N GLN A 146 1.10 0.72 -8.46
CA GLN A 146 1.69 -0.16 -9.45
C GLN A 146 3.13 0.21 -9.70
N GLU A 147 3.96 -0.81 -9.93
CA GLU A 147 5.30 -0.64 -10.46
C GLU A 147 5.25 -0.50 -11.98
N ALA A 148 6.21 0.21 -12.53
CA ALA A 148 6.39 0.36 -13.96
C ALA A 148 7.76 -0.13 -14.40
N ILE A 149 7.81 -0.71 -15.59
CA ILE A 149 9.03 -1.02 -16.31
C ILE A 149 9.25 0.05 -17.37
N VAL A 150 10.39 0.73 -17.32
CA VAL A 150 10.75 1.83 -18.22
C VAL A 150 12.12 1.63 -18.85
N VAL A 151 12.32 2.30 -19.99
CA VAL A 151 13.62 2.45 -20.65
C VAL A 151 13.82 3.91 -21.09
N PRO A 152 15.07 4.37 -21.33
CA PRO A 152 15.30 5.65 -22.01
C PRO A 152 14.58 5.71 -23.35
N THR A 153 14.12 6.90 -23.75
CA THR A 153 13.37 7.07 -25.03
C THR A 153 14.21 6.69 -26.27
N ASP A 154 15.53 6.80 -26.18
CA ASP A 154 16.48 6.40 -27.23
C ASP A 154 16.90 4.92 -27.15
N SER A 155 16.34 4.14 -26.24
CA SER A 155 16.53 2.69 -26.15
C SER A 155 16.06 2.00 -27.43
N GLU A 156 16.74 0.90 -27.80
CA GLU A 156 16.34 0.02 -28.90
C GLU A 156 15.04 -0.76 -28.59
N PHE A 157 14.66 -0.86 -27.31
CA PHE A 157 13.45 -1.57 -26.89
C PHE A 157 12.24 -0.64 -26.94
N GLU A 158 11.25 -1.00 -27.74
CA GLU A 158 10.00 -0.27 -27.86
C GLU A 158 8.84 -0.92 -27.09
N THR A 159 8.98 -2.21 -26.73
CA THR A 159 7.99 -2.99 -26.00
C THR A 159 8.66 -3.89 -24.95
N LEU A 160 7.86 -4.37 -23.97
CA LEU A 160 8.36 -5.31 -22.95
C LEU A 160 8.80 -6.64 -23.59
N GLU A 161 8.08 -7.12 -24.59
CA GLU A 161 8.40 -8.36 -25.28
C GLU A 161 9.78 -8.29 -25.95
N GLN A 162 10.14 -7.17 -26.58
CA GLN A 162 11.47 -6.98 -27.18
C GLN A 162 12.58 -7.00 -26.13
N LEU A 163 12.36 -6.33 -25.00
CA LEU A 163 13.30 -6.33 -23.86
C LEU A 163 13.49 -7.76 -23.33
N VAL A 164 12.39 -8.49 -23.11
CA VAL A 164 12.41 -9.86 -22.59
C VAL A 164 13.04 -10.82 -23.59
N GLU A 165 12.77 -10.70 -24.90
CA GLU A 165 13.40 -11.53 -25.93
C GLU A 165 14.94 -11.35 -25.93
N ALA A 166 15.42 -10.11 -25.81
CA ALA A 166 16.85 -9.83 -25.68
C ALA A 166 17.43 -10.43 -24.39
N TRP A 167 16.71 -10.29 -23.27
CA TRP A 167 17.09 -10.85 -21.98
C TRP A 167 17.17 -12.37 -21.98
N GLN A 168 16.20 -13.05 -22.61
CA GLN A 168 16.23 -14.52 -22.79
C GLN A 168 17.41 -14.98 -23.66
N ALA A 169 17.76 -14.19 -24.70
CA ALA A 169 18.87 -14.52 -25.60
C ALA A 169 20.25 -14.39 -24.93
N ASP A 170 20.42 -13.36 -24.11
CA ASP A 170 21.61 -13.12 -23.31
C ASP A 170 21.21 -12.48 -21.97
N PRO A 171 21.05 -13.26 -20.89
CA PRO A 171 20.63 -12.76 -19.60
C PRO A 171 21.54 -11.66 -19.04
N THR A 172 22.82 -11.63 -19.41
CA THR A 172 23.77 -10.64 -18.94
C THR A 172 23.70 -9.31 -19.68
N SER A 173 22.97 -9.25 -20.81
CA SER A 173 22.84 -8.04 -21.65
C SER A 173 21.95 -6.97 -21.04
N ILE A 174 21.00 -7.35 -20.19
CA ILE A 174 20.07 -6.42 -19.55
C ILE A 174 20.46 -6.19 -18.10
N SER A 175 20.72 -4.93 -17.75
CA SER A 175 20.88 -4.47 -16.38
C SER A 175 19.59 -3.74 -15.93
N TRP A 176 19.06 -4.15 -14.79
CA TRP A 176 17.84 -3.61 -14.19
C TRP A 176 18.21 -2.66 -13.05
N GLY A 177 17.74 -1.42 -13.10
CA GLY A 177 17.86 -0.46 -12.00
C GLY A 177 16.55 -0.33 -11.26
N GLY A 178 16.59 -0.38 -9.95
CA GLY A 178 15.42 -0.20 -9.10
C GLY A 178 15.83 0.11 -7.66
N GLY A 179 14.89 0.11 -6.72
CA GLY A 179 15.14 0.37 -5.31
C GLY A 179 15.90 -0.75 -4.61
N SER A 180 15.68 -0.91 -3.32
CA SER A 180 16.46 -1.80 -2.45
C SER A 180 16.47 -3.26 -2.92
N ALA A 181 17.60 -3.93 -2.73
CA ALA A 181 17.69 -5.37 -2.96
C ALA A 181 16.64 -6.12 -2.12
N GLY A 182 15.87 -7.03 -2.78
CA GLY A 182 14.74 -7.73 -2.17
C GLY A 182 13.50 -6.88 -1.93
N GLY A 183 13.51 -5.61 -2.35
CA GLY A 183 12.31 -4.77 -2.36
C GLY A 183 11.37 -5.08 -3.53
N THR A 184 10.29 -4.33 -3.64
CA THR A 184 9.21 -4.54 -4.63
C THR A 184 9.74 -4.60 -6.05
N ASP A 185 10.61 -3.66 -6.44
CA ASP A 185 11.21 -3.57 -7.77
C ASP A 185 12.02 -4.82 -8.11
N HIS A 186 12.85 -5.31 -7.16
CA HIS A 186 13.64 -6.52 -7.35
C HIS A 186 12.76 -7.78 -7.44
N ILE A 187 11.70 -7.85 -6.61
CA ILE A 187 10.70 -8.91 -6.66
C ILE A 187 10.02 -8.92 -8.03
N LEU A 188 9.62 -7.75 -8.56
CA LEU A 188 8.98 -7.66 -9.87
C LEU A 188 9.89 -8.18 -10.99
N VAL A 189 11.17 -7.77 -10.98
CA VAL A 189 12.15 -8.29 -11.97
C VAL A 189 12.30 -9.81 -11.85
N GLY A 190 12.33 -10.34 -10.62
CA GLY A 190 12.40 -11.79 -10.37
C GLY A 190 11.17 -12.54 -10.87
N LEU A 191 9.96 -12.02 -10.59
CA LEU A 191 8.71 -12.60 -11.08
C LEU A 191 8.63 -12.56 -12.61
N LEU A 192 9.08 -11.46 -13.23
CA LEU A 192 9.16 -11.37 -14.70
C LEU A 192 10.19 -12.37 -15.26
N ALA A 193 11.36 -12.53 -14.61
CA ALA A 193 12.34 -13.53 -15.02
C ALA A 193 11.74 -14.94 -15.01
N GLN A 194 11.04 -15.29 -13.93
CA GLN A 194 10.35 -16.57 -13.80
C GLN A 194 9.30 -16.77 -14.90
N ALA A 195 8.41 -15.79 -15.11
CA ALA A 195 7.39 -15.84 -16.16
C ALA A 195 7.99 -15.93 -17.58
N ALA A 196 9.16 -15.31 -17.75
CA ALA A 196 9.92 -15.33 -19.01
C ALA A 196 10.83 -16.56 -19.17
N GLY A 197 11.00 -17.39 -18.13
CA GLY A 197 11.92 -18.55 -18.16
C GLY A 197 13.40 -18.14 -18.17
N VAL A 198 13.74 -17.00 -17.58
CA VAL A 198 15.12 -16.56 -17.31
C VAL A 198 15.53 -17.09 -15.93
N GLU A 199 16.67 -17.81 -15.87
CA GLU A 199 17.17 -18.34 -14.60
C GLU A 199 17.57 -17.23 -13.63
N PRO A 200 17.43 -17.40 -12.31
CA PRO A 200 17.73 -16.37 -11.30
C PRO A 200 19.14 -15.79 -11.38
N ASP A 201 20.15 -16.60 -11.72
CA ASP A 201 21.54 -16.16 -11.89
C ASP A 201 21.77 -15.30 -13.15
N GLY A 202 20.77 -15.20 -14.02
CA GLY A 202 20.73 -14.27 -15.15
C GLY A 202 20.17 -12.88 -14.83
N ILE A 203 19.78 -12.62 -13.58
CA ILE A 203 19.21 -11.33 -13.16
C ILE A 203 20.35 -10.40 -12.74
N ASN A 204 20.68 -9.43 -13.62
CA ASN A 204 21.63 -8.38 -13.30
C ASN A 204 20.90 -7.16 -12.71
N TYR A 205 20.55 -7.23 -11.43
CA TYR A 205 19.84 -6.16 -10.71
C TYR A 205 20.83 -5.25 -10.00
N VAL A 206 20.70 -3.92 -10.22
CA VAL A 206 21.50 -2.87 -9.60
C VAL A 206 20.63 -2.11 -8.61
N PRO A 207 20.75 -2.40 -7.29
CA PRO A 207 19.91 -1.78 -6.29
C PRO A 207 20.34 -0.34 -5.98
N HIS A 208 19.36 0.52 -5.70
CA HIS A 208 19.50 1.90 -5.28
C HIS A 208 18.72 2.14 -3.98
N SER A 209 18.85 3.32 -3.34
CA SER A 209 18.11 3.64 -2.11
C SER A 209 16.61 3.87 -2.35
N GLY A 210 16.19 4.05 -3.60
CA GLY A 210 14.81 4.26 -4.02
C GLY A 210 14.74 4.67 -5.48
N GLY A 211 13.52 4.88 -6.00
CA GLY A 211 13.28 5.16 -7.42
C GLY A 211 13.94 6.43 -7.94
N GLY A 212 14.10 7.46 -7.12
CA GLY A 212 14.80 8.69 -7.53
C GLY A 212 16.27 8.48 -7.87
N GLU A 213 16.99 7.60 -7.16
CA GLU A 213 18.36 7.21 -7.53
C GLU A 213 18.37 6.29 -8.75
N ALA A 214 17.43 5.33 -8.82
CA ALA A 214 17.23 4.46 -9.96
C ALA A 214 16.96 5.27 -11.23
N LEU A 215 16.09 6.28 -11.17
CA LEU A 215 15.81 7.20 -12.28
C LEU A 215 17.08 7.86 -12.82
N ASN A 216 17.97 8.35 -11.94
CA ASN A 216 19.23 8.92 -12.37
C ASN A 216 20.14 7.90 -13.09
N ALA A 217 20.17 6.64 -12.61
CA ALA A 217 20.94 5.57 -13.24
C ALA A 217 20.38 5.21 -14.63
N ILE A 218 19.05 5.20 -14.79
CA ILE A 218 18.37 4.95 -16.07
C ILE A 218 18.68 6.08 -17.05
N LEU A 219 18.45 7.33 -16.66
CA LEU A 219 18.66 8.52 -17.51
C LEU A 219 20.11 8.70 -17.94
N SER A 220 21.08 8.27 -17.12
CA SER A 220 22.50 8.30 -17.47
C SER A 220 22.96 7.12 -18.33
N GLY A 221 22.12 6.13 -18.56
CA GLY A 221 22.45 4.89 -19.27
C GLY A 221 23.36 3.95 -18.47
N ALA A 222 23.43 4.12 -17.14
CA ALA A 222 24.15 3.20 -16.26
C ALA A 222 23.49 1.83 -16.14
N VAL A 223 22.18 1.77 -16.37
CA VAL A 223 21.37 0.56 -16.45
C VAL A 223 20.52 0.58 -17.72
N SER A 224 20.13 -0.62 -18.21
CA SER A 224 19.41 -0.79 -19.48
C SER A 224 17.91 -0.51 -19.34
N ALA A 225 17.33 -0.92 -18.23
CA ALA A 225 15.92 -0.77 -17.90
C ALA A 225 15.75 -0.39 -16.44
N GLY A 226 14.62 0.24 -16.11
CA GLY A 226 14.28 0.65 -14.77
C GLY A 226 12.97 0.07 -14.30
N VAL A 227 12.87 -0.14 -12.99
CA VAL A 227 11.66 -0.55 -12.29
C VAL A 227 11.48 0.32 -11.06
N SER A 228 10.32 0.93 -10.91
CA SER A 228 9.87 1.61 -9.69
C SER A 228 8.39 1.97 -9.81
N GLY A 229 7.83 2.60 -8.76
CA GLY A 229 6.44 3.07 -8.78
C GLY A 229 6.15 4.00 -9.97
N VAL A 230 4.94 3.88 -10.51
CA VAL A 230 4.50 4.71 -11.66
C VAL A 230 4.70 6.19 -11.39
N SER A 231 4.37 6.66 -10.17
CA SER A 231 4.49 8.08 -9.78
C SER A 231 5.93 8.61 -9.86
N GLU A 232 6.94 7.76 -9.66
CA GLU A 232 8.35 8.17 -9.68
C GLU A 232 8.89 8.40 -11.09
N PHE A 233 8.28 7.82 -12.11
CA PHE A 233 8.70 7.94 -13.50
C PHE A 233 7.79 8.83 -14.37
N ALA A 234 6.57 9.13 -13.94
CA ALA A 234 5.55 9.82 -14.72
C ALA A 234 6.05 11.13 -15.34
N ASP A 235 6.65 12.02 -14.56
CA ASP A 235 7.19 13.29 -15.02
C ASP A 235 8.27 13.13 -16.10
N SER A 236 9.11 12.10 -15.97
CA SER A 236 10.20 11.82 -16.93
C SER A 236 9.67 11.23 -18.23
N VAL A 237 8.60 10.48 -18.19
CA VAL A 237 7.90 10.00 -19.40
C VAL A 237 7.14 11.13 -20.08
N GLU A 238 6.45 11.99 -19.34
CA GLU A 238 5.79 13.18 -19.88
C GLU A 238 6.80 14.14 -20.53
N ALA A 239 7.99 14.28 -19.94
CA ALA A 239 9.09 15.05 -20.51
C ALA A 239 9.75 14.38 -21.73
N GLY A 240 9.34 13.18 -22.11
CA GLY A 240 9.88 12.42 -23.25
C GLY A 240 11.30 11.89 -23.02
N GLN A 241 11.72 11.73 -21.78
CA GLN A 241 13.04 11.18 -21.41
C GLN A 241 13.01 9.66 -21.25
N LEU A 242 11.87 9.13 -20.76
CA LEU A 242 11.62 7.70 -20.60
C LEU A 242 10.43 7.26 -21.44
N ARG A 243 10.33 5.94 -21.64
CA ARG A 243 9.20 5.24 -22.26
C ARG A 243 8.71 4.16 -21.31
N TRP A 244 7.39 4.11 -21.08
CA TRP A 244 6.74 2.95 -20.48
C TRP A 244 6.89 1.73 -21.38
N LEU A 245 7.29 0.60 -20.80
CA LEU A 245 7.18 -0.70 -21.47
C LEU A 245 6.01 -1.51 -20.93
N ALA A 246 5.77 -1.48 -19.61
CA ALA A 246 4.60 -2.09 -18.97
C ALA A 246 4.39 -1.57 -17.57
N VAL A 247 3.18 -1.80 -17.02
CA VAL A 247 2.83 -1.60 -15.60
C VAL A 247 2.41 -2.92 -14.96
N SER A 248 2.58 -3.05 -13.64
CA SER A 248 2.46 -4.33 -12.94
C SER A 248 1.06 -4.67 -12.42
N GLY A 249 0.08 -3.79 -12.60
CA GLY A 249 -1.30 -4.03 -12.14
C GLY A 249 -2.13 -4.87 -13.11
N GLU A 250 -3.37 -5.18 -12.71
CA GLU A 250 -4.35 -5.87 -13.56
C GLU A 250 -4.84 -4.99 -14.73
N SER A 251 -4.75 -3.66 -14.59
CA SER A 251 -5.04 -2.66 -15.62
C SER A 251 -4.16 -1.45 -15.43
N ALA A 252 -3.85 -0.70 -16.49
CA ALA A 252 -3.07 0.53 -16.36
C ALA A 252 -3.81 1.59 -15.52
N PRO A 253 -3.10 2.37 -14.68
CA PRO A 253 -3.69 3.48 -13.95
C PRO A 253 -4.27 4.55 -14.89
N GLU A 254 -5.23 5.34 -14.39
CA GLU A 254 -5.81 6.42 -15.17
C GLU A 254 -4.72 7.42 -15.63
N GLY A 255 -4.74 7.76 -16.91
CA GLY A 255 -3.77 8.68 -17.51
C GLY A 255 -2.44 8.05 -17.94
N ILE A 256 -2.19 6.78 -17.65
CA ILE A 256 -0.99 6.05 -18.05
C ILE A 256 -1.26 5.25 -19.32
N ASP A 257 -0.63 5.65 -20.43
CA ASP A 257 -0.72 4.94 -21.73
C ASP A 257 0.38 3.87 -21.82
N SER A 258 0.13 2.76 -21.15
CA SER A 258 1.05 1.62 -21.08
C SER A 258 0.27 0.30 -21.06
N PRO A 259 0.74 -0.78 -21.69
CA PRO A 259 0.20 -2.10 -21.46
C PRO A 259 0.50 -2.57 -20.03
N THR A 260 -0.24 -3.57 -19.54
CA THR A 260 0.16 -4.32 -18.36
C THR A 260 1.21 -5.38 -18.72
N ILE A 261 1.93 -5.88 -17.71
CA ILE A 261 2.86 -7.02 -17.91
C ILE A 261 2.08 -8.24 -18.42
N ALA A 262 0.85 -8.43 -17.93
CA ALA A 262 -0.05 -9.50 -18.37
C ALA A 262 -0.48 -9.34 -19.83
N ASP A 263 -0.77 -8.11 -20.30
CA ASP A 263 -1.08 -7.82 -21.70
C ASP A 263 0.10 -8.13 -22.63
N ALA A 264 1.33 -7.95 -22.15
CA ALA A 264 2.56 -8.31 -22.86
C ALA A 264 2.84 -9.84 -22.86
N GLY A 265 1.96 -10.63 -22.25
CA GLY A 265 2.02 -12.10 -22.27
C GLY A 265 2.73 -12.75 -21.10
N PHE A 266 3.05 -12.01 -20.04
CA PHE A 266 3.68 -12.52 -18.83
C PHE A 266 2.69 -12.45 -17.66
N ASP A 267 2.37 -13.59 -17.05
CA ASP A 267 1.40 -13.68 -15.94
C ASP A 267 2.03 -13.18 -14.63
N VAL A 268 2.18 -11.86 -14.53
CA VAL A 268 2.74 -11.16 -13.36
C VAL A 268 1.86 -9.98 -13.00
N VAL A 269 1.38 -9.98 -11.77
CA VAL A 269 0.69 -8.85 -11.13
C VAL A 269 1.35 -8.60 -9.78
N LEU A 270 1.73 -7.35 -9.52
CA LEU A 270 2.33 -6.93 -8.27
C LEU A 270 1.97 -5.48 -7.98
N GLU A 271 1.55 -5.22 -6.74
CA GLU A 271 1.32 -3.86 -6.24
C GLU A 271 2.20 -3.59 -5.03
N ASN A 272 2.75 -2.39 -4.98
CA ASN A 272 3.58 -1.90 -3.87
C ASN A 272 2.67 -1.27 -2.82
N TRP A 273 2.15 -2.09 -1.93
CA TRP A 273 1.31 -1.61 -0.85
C TRP A 273 2.14 -0.97 0.28
N ARG A 274 1.54 0.01 0.95
CA ARG A 274 2.11 0.72 2.10
C ARG A 274 1.11 0.79 3.24
N GLY A 275 1.63 0.75 4.46
CA GLY A 275 0.83 0.78 5.67
C GLY A 275 1.58 1.45 6.82
N VAL A 276 1.00 1.38 8.00
CA VAL A 276 1.53 1.96 9.23
C VAL A 276 1.51 0.95 10.36
N VAL A 277 2.57 0.97 11.16
CA VAL A 277 2.73 0.17 12.38
C VAL A 277 3.05 1.06 13.57
N ALA A 278 2.75 0.57 14.76
CA ALA A 278 3.14 1.18 16.04
C ALA A 278 4.21 0.31 16.74
N PRO A 279 4.92 0.84 17.74
CA PRO A 279 5.90 0.09 18.51
C PRO A 279 5.30 -1.12 19.22
N PRO A 280 6.14 -2.03 19.74
CA PRO A 280 5.69 -3.09 20.65
C PRO A 280 5.27 -2.53 22.01
N ASP A 281 4.63 -3.38 22.81
CA ASP A 281 4.28 -3.15 24.21
C ASP A 281 3.28 -2.00 24.48
N ILE A 282 2.62 -1.48 23.45
CA ILE A 282 1.45 -0.61 23.61
C ILE A 282 0.25 -1.43 24.07
N THR A 283 -0.69 -0.80 24.80
CA THR A 283 -1.90 -1.48 25.26
C THR A 283 -2.92 -1.65 24.14
N ASP A 284 -3.87 -2.58 24.31
CA ASP A 284 -4.97 -2.76 23.36
C ASP A 284 -5.78 -1.46 23.18
N GLU A 285 -6.01 -0.70 24.28
CA GLU A 285 -6.71 0.58 24.22
C GLU A 285 -5.94 1.62 23.39
N GLN A 286 -4.62 1.67 23.51
CA GLN A 286 -3.76 2.56 22.71
C GLN A 286 -3.78 2.15 21.24
N ARG A 287 -3.66 0.84 20.95
CA ARG A 287 -3.80 0.31 19.59
C ARG A 287 -5.15 0.71 18.97
N ASP A 288 -6.25 0.49 19.70
CA ASP A 288 -7.60 0.83 19.23
C ASP A 288 -7.75 2.34 18.97
N GLY A 289 -7.14 3.20 19.81
CA GLY A 289 -7.11 4.65 19.61
C GLY A 289 -6.36 5.03 18.35
N ILE A 290 -5.20 4.42 18.06
CA ILE A 290 -4.44 4.63 16.84
C ILE A 290 -5.26 4.17 15.62
N VAL A 291 -5.86 2.98 15.68
CA VAL A 291 -6.71 2.44 14.59
C VAL A 291 -7.89 3.38 14.29
N GLN A 292 -8.55 3.91 15.34
CA GLN A 292 -9.65 4.88 15.17
C GLN A 292 -9.16 6.18 14.51
N MET A 293 -8.01 6.72 14.93
CA MET A 293 -7.41 7.92 14.34
C MET A 293 -7.06 7.70 12.87
N ILE A 294 -6.41 6.58 12.53
CA ILE A 294 -6.03 6.26 11.14
C ILE A 294 -7.26 6.00 10.28
N THR A 295 -8.32 5.38 10.82
CA THR A 295 -9.61 5.22 10.12
C THR A 295 -10.26 6.59 9.85
N ALA A 296 -10.27 7.49 10.84
CA ALA A 296 -10.79 8.85 10.66
C ALA A 296 -9.97 9.66 9.62
N MET A 297 -8.66 9.46 9.59
CA MET A 297 -7.80 10.02 8.54
C MET A 297 -8.20 9.49 7.15
N HIS A 298 -8.31 8.15 7.02
CA HIS A 298 -8.69 7.49 5.76
C HIS A 298 -10.05 7.99 5.24
N ASP A 299 -11.02 8.16 6.11
CA ASP A 299 -12.37 8.61 5.74
C ASP A 299 -12.47 10.13 5.45
N SER A 300 -11.37 10.87 5.64
CA SER A 300 -11.34 12.32 5.43
C SER A 300 -11.18 12.69 3.94
N ASP A 301 -11.81 13.82 3.55
CA ASP A 301 -11.62 14.40 2.21
C ASP A 301 -10.13 14.70 1.93
N GLY A 302 -9.37 15.06 2.98
CA GLY A 302 -7.94 15.33 2.91
C GLY A 302 -7.13 14.11 2.47
N TRP A 303 -7.43 12.93 2.99
CA TRP A 303 -6.74 11.70 2.58
C TRP A 303 -7.15 11.26 1.17
N GLN A 304 -8.43 11.34 0.83
CA GLN A 304 -8.90 10.99 -0.52
C GLN A 304 -8.23 11.86 -1.58
N GLN A 305 -8.03 13.16 -1.29
CA GLN A 305 -7.28 14.05 -2.16
C GLN A 305 -5.80 13.63 -2.28
N GLN A 306 -5.17 13.15 -1.18
CA GLN A 306 -3.79 12.64 -1.25
C GLN A 306 -3.67 11.39 -2.12
N LEU A 307 -4.66 10.48 -2.11
CA LEU A 307 -4.69 9.33 -3.00
C LEU A 307 -4.72 9.78 -4.47
N GLU A 308 -5.62 10.71 -4.81
CA GLU A 308 -5.75 11.25 -6.17
C GLU A 308 -4.49 11.99 -6.63
N ASP A 309 -3.95 12.89 -5.81
CA ASP A 309 -2.80 13.72 -6.15
C ASP A 309 -1.52 12.89 -6.39
N ASN A 310 -1.39 11.74 -5.71
CA ASN A 310 -0.25 10.86 -5.84
C ASN A 310 -0.49 9.67 -6.81
N GLY A 311 -1.72 9.51 -7.34
CA GLY A 311 -2.08 8.39 -8.21
C GLY A 311 -2.04 7.04 -7.50
N TRP A 312 -2.29 7.03 -6.18
CA TRP A 312 -2.32 5.81 -5.38
C TRP A 312 -3.71 5.19 -5.35
N SER A 313 -3.74 3.85 -5.39
CA SER A 313 -4.96 3.09 -5.13
C SER A 313 -5.27 3.09 -3.63
N ASP A 314 -6.55 3.18 -3.28
CA ASP A 314 -7.01 2.93 -1.92
C ASP A 314 -6.84 1.44 -1.59
N PHE A 315 -6.05 1.15 -0.55
CA PHE A 315 -5.77 -0.22 -0.09
C PHE A 315 -5.96 -0.33 1.42
N PHE A 316 -7.07 0.20 1.92
CA PHE A 316 -7.31 0.31 3.35
C PHE A 316 -7.83 -0.98 3.97
N GLN A 317 -7.06 -1.50 4.94
CA GLN A 317 -7.44 -2.54 5.89
C GLN A 317 -6.93 -2.12 7.27
N SER A 318 -7.66 -2.35 8.34
CA SER A 318 -7.24 -1.87 9.66
C SER A 318 -7.35 -2.94 10.76
N GLY A 319 -6.59 -2.75 11.83
CA GLY A 319 -6.65 -3.62 13.00
C GLY A 319 -6.31 -5.08 12.68
N ASP A 320 -7.21 -6.00 13.05
CA ASP A 320 -6.99 -7.44 12.91
C ASP A 320 -7.01 -7.92 11.45
N GLU A 321 -7.72 -7.21 10.57
CA GLU A 321 -7.71 -7.49 9.13
C GLU A 321 -6.33 -7.23 8.54
N PHE A 322 -5.74 -6.09 8.85
CA PHE A 322 -4.37 -5.78 8.42
C PHE A 322 -3.33 -6.71 9.04
N ALA A 323 -3.48 -7.08 10.31
CA ALA A 323 -2.58 -8.04 10.94
C ALA A 323 -2.59 -9.40 10.22
N THR A 324 -3.77 -9.88 9.84
CA THR A 324 -3.93 -11.12 9.08
C THR A 324 -3.29 -11.01 7.69
N PHE A 325 -3.58 -9.93 6.98
CA PHE A 325 -2.96 -9.65 5.67
C PHE A 325 -1.44 -9.61 5.75
N LEU A 326 -0.88 -8.95 6.78
CA LEU A 326 0.57 -8.85 6.96
C LEU A 326 1.23 -10.21 7.18
N ASP A 327 0.60 -11.13 7.91
CA ASP A 327 1.09 -12.49 8.12
C ASP A 327 1.07 -13.31 6.82
N GLU A 328 0.01 -13.16 6.01
CA GLU A 328 -0.10 -13.80 4.69
C GLU A 328 0.96 -13.24 3.73
N GLU A 329 1.16 -11.91 3.69
CA GLU A 329 2.17 -11.25 2.87
C GLU A 329 3.60 -11.67 3.23
N ARG A 330 3.92 -11.77 4.51
CA ARG A 330 5.25 -12.25 4.94
C ARG A 330 5.52 -13.65 4.41
N THR A 331 4.53 -14.54 4.49
CA THR A 331 4.64 -15.91 3.97
C THR A 331 4.77 -15.92 2.45
N ARG A 332 3.95 -15.12 1.75
CA ARG A 332 3.97 -15.01 0.29
C ARG A 332 5.32 -14.48 -0.21
N VAL A 333 5.79 -13.38 0.37
CA VAL A 333 7.04 -12.73 -0.04
C VAL A 333 8.24 -13.64 0.19
N GLU A 334 8.30 -14.34 1.34
CA GLU A 334 9.38 -15.32 1.59
C GLU A 334 9.41 -16.41 0.53
N ALA A 335 8.25 -16.99 0.18
CA ALA A 335 8.15 -18.01 -0.86
C ALA A 335 8.63 -17.49 -2.22
N VAL A 336 8.22 -16.26 -2.59
CA VAL A 336 8.66 -15.62 -3.85
C VAL A 336 10.17 -15.38 -3.84
N LEU A 337 10.74 -14.82 -2.77
CA LEU A 337 12.18 -14.54 -2.69
C LEU A 337 13.05 -15.81 -2.79
N LEU A 338 12.56 -16.93 -2.23
CA LEU A 338 13.19 -18.25 -2.37
C LEU A 338 13.12 -18.73 -3.83
N GLU A 339 11.94 -18.64 -4.45
CA GLU A 339 11.69 -19.14 -5.80
C GLU A 339 12.49 -18.38 -6.87
N ILE A 340 12.63 -17.07 -6.72
CA ILE A 340 13.44 -16.22 -7.63
C ILE A 340 14.93 -16.16 -7.24
N GLY A 341 15.36 -16.92 -6.25
CA GLY A 341 16.77 -17.07 -5.87
C GLY A 341 17.41 -15.85 -5.18
N ILE A 342 16.61 -14.95 -4.61
CA ILE A 342 17.13 -13.77 -3.86
C ILE A 342 17.59 -14.17 -2.46
N ILE A 343 16.96 -15.16 -1.87
CA ILE A 343 17.35 -15.75 -0.57
C ILE A 343 17.53 -17.28 -0.70
N GLU A 344 18.22 -17.92 0.29
CA GLU A 344 18.48 -19.36 0.37
C GLU A 344 17.58 -20.06 1.40
#